data_2b7c66859f053ae2149cf55e31d61132
#
_entry.id   2b7c66859f053ae2149cf55e31d61132
#
_cell.length_a   1.000
_cell.length_b   1.000
_cell.length_c   1.000
_cell.angle_alpha   90.00
_cell.angle_beta   90.00
_cell.angle_gamma   90.00
#
_symmetry.space_group_name_H-M   'P 1'
#
loop_
_entity.id
_entity.type
_entity.pdbx_description
1 polymer ?
#
loop_
_entity_poly.entity_id
_entity_poly.type
_entity_poly.pdbx_seq_one_letter_code
_entity_poly.pdbx_strand_id
1 'polypeptide(L)'
;VVSTSFEGIGDAGFLNEHSFVKEFCRLLRREFRRESRIPDVVKIEIDRLFKKVDTEGSLGDLFDILLEWCDLTVLPIVLIIDEVDTATNNQVFLDFLAQLRDNYINRDTKGINIFQSVILAGVTDVKHLKIKIRGDVDEKENSPWNIAADFTIDMSLSEDGVKGMLDEYEADHHTGMDTEAIAKSIRDYT
;
A
#
# COMPACT_ATOMS: atom_id res chain seq x y z
N VAL A 1 -12.17 3.78 0.28
CA VAL A 1 -10.82 3.31 0.60
C VAL A 1 -10.68 1.91 0.02
N VAL A 2 -9.56 1.65 -0.66
CA VAL A 2 -9.16 0.34 -1.16
C VAL A 2 -7.87 -0.04 -0.44
N SER A 3 -7.86 -1.17 0.26
CA SER A 3 -6.69 -1.65 0.99
C SER A 3 -6.24 -2.97 0.42
N THR A 4 -4.94 -3.12 0.20
CA THR A 4 -4.32 -4.36 -0.28
C THR A 4 -3.00 -4.58 0.44
N SER A 5 -2.48 -5.82 0.41
CA SER A 5 -1.18 -6.15 1.00
C SER A 5 -0.29 -6.81 -0.05
N PHE A 6 0.97 -6.39 -0.09
CA PHE A 6 1.99 -7.01 -0.95
C PHE A 6 2.47 -8.37 -0.43
N GLU A 7 2.15 -8.74 0.81
CA GLU A 7 2.33 -10.12 1.27
C GLU A 7 1.63 -11.13 0.35
N GLY A 8 0.52 -10.71 -0.29
CA GLY A 8 -0.20 -11.52 -1.28
C GLY A 8 0.50 -11.65 -2.65
N ILE A 9 1.62 -10.94 -2.87
CA ILE A 9 2.44 -11.01 -4.07
C ILE A 9 3.73 -11.75 -3.68
N GLY A 10 3.87 -13.00 -4.11
CA GLY A 10 5.12 -13.74 -3.88
C GLY A 10 6.25 -13.22 -4.76
N ASP A 11 7.49 -13.66 -4.49
CA ASP A 11 8.71 -13.23 -5.23
C ASP A 11 8.56 -13.33 -6.76
N ALA A 12 7.84 -14.34 -7.24
CA ALA A 12 7.56 -14.51 -8.67
C ALA A 12 6.76 -13.35 -9.27
N GLY A 13 5.94 -12.66 -8.47
CA GLY A 13 5.18 -11.49 -8.91
C GLY A 13 6.04 -10.25 -9.14
N PHE A 14 7.25 -10.21 -8.60
CA PHE A 14 8.17 -9.08 -8.79
C PHE A 14 9.28 -9.36 -9.83
N LEU A 15 9.25 -10.49 -10.53
CA LEU A 15 10.29 -10.87 -11.51
C LEU A 15 10.32 -9.93 -12.73
N ASN A 16 9.17 -9.43 -13.15
CA ASN A 16 9.02 -8.51 -14.27
C ASN A 16 7.71 -7.72 -14.17
N GLU A 17 7.56 -6.69 -15.01
CA GLU A 17 6.38 -5.83 -15.03
C GLU A 17 5.08 -6.61 -15.21
N HIS A 18 5.03 -7.52 -16.19
CA HIS A 18 3.82 -8.29 -16.47
C HIS A 18 3.35 -9.11 -15.25
N SER A 19 4.29 -9.81 -14.59
CA SER A 19 3.97 -10.60 -13.40
C SER A 19 3.44 -9.72 -12.27
N PHE A 20 4.08 -8.57 -12.04
CA PHE A 20 3.65 -7.61 -11.02
C PHE A 20 2.27 -7.03 -11.33
N VAL A 21 2.06 -6.55 -12.55
CA VAL A 21 0.79 -5.96 -12.99
C VAL A 21 -0.35 -6.95 -12.84
N LYS A 22 -0.15 -8.20 -13.27
CA LYS A 22 -1.14 -9.27 -13.14
C LYS A 22 -1.53 -9.53 -11.68
N GLU A 23 -0.53 -9.71 -10.80
CA GLU A 23 -0.79 -9.99 -9.39
C GLU A 23 -1.40 -8.77 -8.67
N PHE A 24 -0.92 -7.57 -8.94
CA PHE A 24 -1.47 -6.35 -8.36
C PHE A 24 -2.92 -6.12 -8.80
N CYS A 25 -3.22 -6.28 -10.08
CA CYS A 25 -4.60 -6.22 -10.58
C CYS A 25 -5.49 -7.29 -9.93
N ARG A 26 -4.97 -8.50 -9.71
CA ARG A 26 -5.70 -9.58 -9.01
C ARG A 26 -6.06 -9.18 -7.59
N LEU A 27 -5.14 -8.55 -6.86
CA LEU A 27 -5.39 -8.06 -5.50
C LEU A 27 -6.46 -6.95 -5.50
N LEU A 28 -6.31 -5.94 -6.35
CA LEU A 28 -7.28 -4.84 -6.48
C LEU A 28 -8.68 -5.35 -6.83
N ARG A 29 -8.79 -6.28 -7.78
CA ARG A 29 -10.08 -6.90 -8.19
C ARG A 29 -10.75 -7.60 -7.02
N ARG A 30 -9.99 -8.29 -6.17
CA ARG A 30 -10.52 -8.98 -4.99
C ARG A 30 -11.15 -8.02 -4.00
N GLU A 31 -10.44 -6.95 -3.66
CA GLU A 31 -10.93 -5.95 -2.72
C GLU A 31 -12.11 -5.16 -3.30
N PHE A 32 -12.03 -4.83 -4.56
CA PHE A 32 -13.07 -4.12 -5.27
C PHE A 32 -14.41 -4.87 -5.31
N ARG A 33 -14.39 -6.18 -5.55
CA ARG A 33 -15.59 -7.01 -5.52
C ARG A 33 -16.29 -7.04 -4.17
N ARG A 34 -15.54 -6.85 -3.09
CA ARG A 34 -16.04 -6.82 -1.70
C ARG A 34 -16.66 -5.49 -1.31
N GLU A 35 -16.36 -4.42 -2.03
CA GLU A 35 -16.86 -3.08 -1.70
C GLU A 35 -18.34 -2.94 -2.08
N SER A 36 -19.22 -2.91 -1.07
CA SER A 36 -20.67 -2.88 -1.24
C SER A 36 -21.20 -1.53 -1.75
N ARG A 37 -20.43 -0.44 -1.55
CA ARG A 37 -20.83 0.91 -1.97
C ARG A 37 -20.67 1.14 -3.46
N ILE A 38 -20.00 0.24 -4.18
CA ILE A 38 -19.79 0.34 -5.62
C ILE A 38 -20.92 -0.40 -6.33
N PRO A 39 -21.66 0.28 -7.25
CA PRO A 39 -22.71 -0.37 -8.03
C PRO A 39 -22.17 -1.52 -8.87
N ASP A 40 -22.95 -2.59 -9.03
CA ASP A 40 -22.52 -3.79 -9.77
C ASP A 40 -22.16 -3.50 -11.23
N VAL A 41 -22.83 -2.54 -11.86
CA VAL A 41 -22.51 -2.10 -13.23
C VAL A 41 -21.07 -1.57 -13.31
N VAL A 42 -20.67 -0.76 -12.33
CA VAL A 42 -19.30 -0.22 -12.25
C VAL A 42 -18.30 -1.35 -11.95
N LYS A 43 -18.65 -2.31 -11.08
CA LYS A 43 -17.81 -3.48 -10.81
C LYS A 43 -17.55 -4.31 -12.07
N ILE A 44 -18.56 -4.50 -12.91
CA ILE A 44 -18.42 -5.24 -14.17
C ILE A 44 -17.46 -4.53 -15.11
N GLU A 45 -17.60 -3.21 -15.26
CA GLU A 45 -16.72 -2.45 -16.16
C GLU A 45 -15.26 -2.44 -15.67
N ILE A 46 -15.06 -2.24 -14.40
CA ILE A 46 -13.71 -2.31 -13.81
C ILE A 46 -13.11 -3.72 -13.93
N ASP A 47 -13.89 -4.78 -13.70
CA ASP A 47 -13.40 -6.15 -13.90
C ASP A 47 -12.97 -6.39 -15.35
N ARG A 48 -13.67 -5.77 -16.30
CA ARG A 48 -13.31 -5.81 -17.72
C ARG A 48 -12.00 -5.08 -18.01
N LEU A 49 -11.78 -3.89 -17.38
CA LEU A 49 -10.52 -3.15 -17.51
C LEU A 49 -9.34 -3.97 -17.00
N PHE A 50 -9.43 -4.51 -15.80
CA PHE A 50 -8.35 -5.31 -15.23
C PHE A 50 -8.04 -6.60 -16.00
N LYS A 51 -8.98 -7.13 -16.78
CA LYS A 51 -8.73 -8.29 -17.65
C LYS A 51 -7.84 -7.97 -18.85
N LYS A 52 -7.72 -6.71 -19.24
CA LYS A 52 -6.87 -6.32 -20.38
C LYS A 52 -5.40 -6.70 -20.18
N VAL A 53 -4.94 -6.79 -18.92
CA VAL A 53 -3.55 -7.12 -18.57
C VAL A 53 -3.32 -8.59 -18.18
N ASP A 54 -4.33 -9.44 -18.27
CA ASP A 54 -4.19 -10.87 -17.89
C ASP A 54 -3.21 -11.64 -18.79
N THR A 55 -3.06 -11.24 -20.06
CA THR A 55 -2.18 -11.91 -21.05
C THR A 55 -0.84 -11.19 -21.24
N GLU A 56 -0.87 -9.88 -21.36
CA GLU A 56 0.31 -9.02 -21.47
C GLU A 56 -0.03 -7.69 -20.82
N GLY A 57 0.85 -7.19 -19.96
CA GLY A 57 0.66 -5.90 -19.30
C GLY A 57 1.99 -5.31 -18.84
N SER A 58 2.19 -4.05 -19.18
CA SER A 58 3.27 -3.21 -18.68
C SER A 58 2.77 -2.35 -17.52
N LEU A 59 3.69 -1.67 -16.82
CA LEU A 59 3.29 -0.65 -15.84
C LEU A 59 2.49 0.49 -16.49
N GLY A 60 2.80 0.85 -17.74
CA GLY A 60 2.01 1.82 -18.49
C GLY A 60 0.55 1.38 -18.62
N ASP A 61 0.30 0.14 -19.06
CA ASP A 61 -1.06 -0.40 -19.16
C ASP A 61 -1.79 -0.42 -17.80
N LEU A 62 -1.06 -0.73 -16.73
CA LEU A 62 -1.61 -0.67 -15.38
C LEU A 62 -2.09 0.74 -15.04
N PHE A 63 -1.25 1.77 -15.29
CA PHE A 63 -1.62 3.14 -14.95
C PHE A 63 -2.76 3.67 -15.82
N ASP A 64 -2.85 3.29 -17.09
CA ASP A 64 -4.00 3.60 -17.93
C ASP A 64 -5.30 3.03 -17.33
N ILE A 65 -5.25 1.78 -16.85
CA ILE A 65 -6.38 1.14 -16.16
C ILE A 65 -6.72 1.84 -14.84
N LEU A 66 -5.73 2.23 -14.05
CA LEU A 66 -5.95 2.91 -12.77
C LEU A 66 -6.57 4.29 -12.98
N LEU A 67 -6.15 5.03 -14.01
CA LEU A 67 -6.74 6.31 -14.38
C LEU A 67 -8.19 6.13 -14.83
N GLU A 68 -8.45 5.20 -15.76
CA GLU A 68 -9.81 4.90 -16.24
C GLU A 68 -10.71 4.44 -15.07
N TRP A 69 -10.19 3.69 -14.12
CA TRP A 69 -10.91 3.32 -12.90
C TRP A 69 -11.26 4.54 -12.03
N CYS A 70 -10.31 5.44 -11.82
CA CYS A 70 -10.57 6.68 -11.07
C CYS A 70 -11.62 7.55 -11.76
N ASP A 71 -11.65 7.59 -13.10
CA ASP A 71 -12.64 8.33 -13.88
C ASP A 71 -14.05 7.71 -13.79
N LEU A 72 -14.16 6.40 -13.71
CA LEU A 72 -15.42 5.69 -13.56
C LEU A 72 -16.06 5.85 -12.17
N THR A 73 -15.28 6.25 -11.17
CA THR A 73 -15.76 6.39 -9.80
C THR A 73 -16.09 7.84 -9.45
N VAL A 74 -17.29 8.06 -8.92
CA VAL A 74 -17.73 9.40 -8.48
C VAL A 74 -16.99 9.83 -7.19
N LEU A 75 -16.62 8.87 -6.37
CA LEU A 75 -15.96 9.14 -5.08
C LEU A 75 -14.43 9.04 -5.23
N PRO A 76 -13.69 9.98 -4.63
CA PRO A 76 -12.23 9.91 -4.63
C PRO A 76 -11.74 8.63 -3.95
N ILE A 77 -10.73 7.99 -4.54
CA ILE A 77 -10.18 6.73 -4.07
C ILE A 77 -8.94 7.00 -3.23
N VAL A 78 -8.89 6.42 -2.03
CA VAL A 78 -7.68 6.30 -1.21
C VAL A 78 -7.18 4.86 -1.33
N LEU A 79 -5.95 4.69 -1.79
CA LEU A 79 -5.27 3.40 -1.90
C LEU A 79 -4.36 3.19 -0.70
N ILE A 80 -4.51 2.06 -0.01
CA ILE A 80 -3.61 1.63 1.06
C ILE A 80 -2.90 0.36 0.60
N ILE A 81 -1.58 0.37 0.64
CA ILE A 81 -0.73 -0.78 0.33
C ILE A 81 0.07 -1.13 1.57
N ASP A 82 -0.23 -2.29 2.13
CA ASP A 82 0.45 -2.81 3.32
C ASP A 82 1.58 -3.78 2.93
N GLU A 83 2.50 -4.02 3.87
CA GLU A 83 3.64 -4.93 3.70
C GLU A 83 4.51 -4.58 2.48
N VAL A 84 4.74 -3.27 2.25
CA VAL A 84 5.57 -2.81 1.12
C VAL A 84 7.04 -3.25 1.24
N ASP A 85 7.48 -3.64 2.43
CA ASP A 85 8.83 -4.15 2.69
C ASP A 85 9.20 -5.35 1.84
N THR A 86 8.23 -6.20 1.54
CA THR A 86 8.42 -7.38 0.68
C THR A 86 8.87 -7.01 -0.73
N ALA A 87 8.59 -5.78 -1.16
CA ALA A 87 8.87 -5.28 -2.50
C ALA A 87 10.07 -4.34 -2.60
N THR A 88 10.64 -3.87 -1.49
CA THR A 88 11.60 -2.76 -1.45
C THR A 88 12.90 -2.98 -2.24
N ASN A 89 13.29 -4.24 -2.46
CA ASN A 89 14.49 -4.60 -3.24
C ASN A 89 14.21 -4.86 -4.73
N ASN A 90 12.97 -4.65 -5.19
CA ASN A 90 12.55 -4.99 -6.55
C ASN A 90 12.46 -3.74 -7.43
N GLN A 91 13.15 -3.77 -8.59
CA GLN A 91 13.15 -2.65 -9.53
C GLN A 91 11.74 -2.33 -10.04
N VAL A 92 10.92 -3.34 -10.30
CA VAL A 92 9.53 -3.15 -10.77
C VAL A 92 8.69 -2.36 -9.75
N PHE A 93 8.89 -2.60 -8.46
CA PHE A 93 8.22 -1.82 -7.42
C PHE A 93 8.70 -0.37 -7.39
N LEU A 94 9.99 -0.13 -7.55
CA LEU A 94 10.54 1.23 -7.62
C LEU A 94 10.00 1.99 -8.84
N ASP A 95 9.91 1.33 -9.99
CA ASP A 95 9.34 1.89 -11.22
C ASP A 95 7.84 2.18 -11.06
N PHE A 96 7.11 1.30 -10.36
CA PHE A 96 5.70 1.53 -10.00
C PHE A 96 5.55 2.77 -9.11
N LEU A 97 6.38 2.93 -8.06
CA LEU A 97 6.36 4.11 -7.21
C LEU A 97 6.70 5.39 -7.98
N ALA A 98 7.65 5.31 -8.91
CA ALA A 98 8.01 6.45 -9.75
C ALA A 98 6.83 6.90 -10.64
N GLN A 99 6.10 5.97 -11.23
CA GLN A 99 4.90 6.29 -12.03
C GLN A 99 3.74 6.80 -11.16
N LEU A 100 3.51 6.22 -9.97
CA LEU A 100 2.53 6.76 -9.01
C LEU A 100 2.82 8.22 -8.68
N ARG A 101 4.08 8.53 -8.39
CA ARG A 101 4.53 9.87 -8.11
C ARG A 101 4.32 10.81 -9.29
N ASP A 102 4.69 10.40 -10.50
CA ASP A 102 4.54 11.24 -11.70
C ASP A 102 3.08 11.60 -11.93
N ASN A 103 2.18 10.63 -11.86
CA ASN A 103 0.75 10.87 -12.00
C ASN A 103 0.21 11.79 -10.90
N TYR A 104 0.64 11.61 -9.66
CA TYR A 104 0.22 12.46 -8.54
C TYR A 104 0.66 13.92 -8.71
N ILE A 105 1.93 14.16 -9.09
CA ILE A 105 2.45 15.52 -9.31
C ILE A 105 1.74 16.20 -10.49
N ASN A 106 1.43 15.45 -11.53
CA ASN A 106 0.82 15.97 -12.76
C ASN A 106 -0.71 16.09 -12.70
N ARG A 107 -1.37 15.63 -11.62
CA ARG A 107 -2.82 15.61 -11.54
C ARG A 107 -3.46 17.00 -11.74
N ASP A 108 -2.91 18.03 -11.07
CA ASP A 108 -3.47 19.37 -11.13
C ASP A 108 -3.10 20.11 -12.43
N THR A 109 -1.91 19.83 -12.97
CA THR A 109 -1.40 20.49 -14.17
C THR A 109 -1.93 19.90 -15.47
N LYS A 110 -2.19 18.59 -15.49
CA LYS A 110 -2.66 17.85 -16.67
C LYS A 110 -4.14 17.44 -16.57
N GLY A 111 -4.81 17.74 -15.46
CA GLY A 111 -6.19 17.32 -15.24
C GLY A 111 -6.34 15.81 -15.12
N ILE A 112 -5.32 15.12 -14.60
CA ILE A 112 -5.31 13.67 -14.45
C ILE A 112 -6.12 13.31 -13.20
N ASN A 113 -7.14 12.46 -13.35
CA ASN A 113 -7.87 11.92 -12.22
C ASN A 113 -7.19 10.61 -11.75
N ILE A 114 -6.48 10.68 -10.64
CA ILE A 114 -5.78 9.55 -9.99
C ILE A 114 -6.19 9.48 -8.53
N PHE A 115 -5.65 8.54 -7.77
CA PHE A 115 -5.92 8.39 -6.34
C PHE A 115 -5.83 9.71 -5.58
N GLN A 116 -6.81 9.96 -4.70
CA GLN A 116 -6.80 11.10 -3.79
C GLN A 116 -5.59 11.06 -2.87
N SER A 117 -5.24 9.88 -2.40
CA SER A 117 -4.07 9.62 -1.59
C SER A 117 -3.62 8.17 -1.74
N VAL A 118 -2.33 7.94 -1.58
CA VAL A 118 -1.74 6.60 -1.47
C VAL A 118 -1.03 6.52 -0.12
N ILE A 119 -1.36 5.50 0.66
CA ILE A 119 -0.75 5.22 1.96
C ILE A 119 0.07 3.94 1.79
N LEU A 120 1.35 4.01 2.05
CA LEU A 120 2.25 2.87 2.08
C LEU A 120 2.53 2.53 3.54
N ALA A 121 2.27 1.29 3.93
CA ALA A 121 2.54 0.77 5.26
C ALA A 121 3.60 -0.34 5.19
N GLY A 122 4.52 -0.33 6.14
CA GLY A 122 5.60 -1.28 6.24
C GLY A 122 6.57 -0.87 7.34
N VAL A 123 7.54 -1.71 7.63
CA VAL A 123 8.56 -1.45 8.65
C VAL A 123 9.67 -0.53 8.13
N THR A 124 9.96 -0.60 6.83
CA THR A 124 11.04 0.18 6.20
C THR A 124 10.51 1.49 5.65
N ASP A 125 11.21 2.59 5.95
CA ASP A 125 10.88 3.90 5.37
C ASP A 125 11.20 3.92 3.87
N VAL A 126 10.15 3.94 3.05
CA VAL A 126 10.23 3.97 1.58
C VAL A 126 10.91 5.24 1.04
N LYS A 127 11.04 6.31 1.83
CA LYS A 127 11.77 7.53 1.45
C LYS A 127 13.25 7.28 1.24
N HIS A 128 13.81 6.28 1.91
CA HIS A 128 15.22 5.92 1.84
C HIS A 128 15.53 4.79 0.87
N LEU A 129 14.54 4.34 0.07
CA LEU A 129 14.79 3.34 -0.96
C LEU A 129 15.74 3.89 -2.04
N LYS A 130 16.87 3.22 -2.22
CA LYS A 130 17.85 3.58 -3.24
C LYS A 130 17.45 3.01 -4.60
N ILE A 131 17.25 3.87 -5.58
CA ILE A 131 17.10 3.43 -6.97
C ILE A 131 18.48 2.98 -7.47
N LYS A 132 18.62 1.70 -7.78
CA LYS A 132 19.77 1.22 -8.59
C LYS A 132 19.54 1.65 -10.03
N ILE A 133 20.17 2.76 -10.43
CA ILE A 133 20.20 3.16 -11.82
C ILE A 133 21.11 2.17 -12.56
N ARG A 134 20.60 1.60 -13.67
CA ARG A 134 21.36 0.72 -14.55
C ARG A 134 22.59 1.47 -15.07
N GLY A 135 23.78 1.03 -14.64
CA GLY A 135 25.07 1.43 -15.20
C GLY A 135 25.74 2.62 -14.56
N ASP A 136 26.87 2.35 -13.93
CA ASP A 136 27.96 3.23 -13.47
C ASP A 136 27.66 4.48 -12.63
N VAL A 137 28.15 4.36 -11.41
CA VAL A 137 28.86 5.41 -10.62
C VAL A 137 28.14 6.76 -10.51
N ASP A 138 26.97 6.77 -9.92
CA ASP A 138 26.54 7.82 -8.99
C ASP A 138 25.24 7.37 -8.33
N GLU A 139 25.35 6.95 -7.07
CA GLU A 139 24.20 6.70 -6.21
C GLU A 139 23.47 8.04 -6.00
N LYS A 140 22.54 8.38 -6.88
CA LYS A 140 21.63 9.47 -6.61
C LYS A 140 20.68 9.03 -5.48
N GLU A 141 20.89 9.61 -4.31
CA GLU A 141 20.10 9.39 -3.09
C GLU A 141 18.62 9.84 -3.19
N ASN A 142 18.04 9.90 -4.38
CA ASN A 142 16.67 10.34 -4.55
C ASN A 142 15.75 9.14 -4.67
N SER A 143 15.14 8.75 -3.54
CA SER A 143 14.00 7.86 -3.56
C SER A 143 12.92 8.38 -4.52
N PRO A 144 12.26 7.51 -5.32
CA PRO A 144 11.11 7.93 -6.13
C PRO A 144 9.96 8.46 -5.25
N TRP A 145 9.99 8.19 -3.95
CA TRP A 145 8.95 8.56 -2.99
C TRP A 145 9.30 9.73 -2.09
N ASN A 146 10.22 10.61 -2.51
CA ASN A 146 10.64 11.80 -1.74
C ASN A 146 9.54 12.86 -1.53
N ILE A 147 8.36 12.66 -2.14
CA ILE A 147 7.16 13.50 -1.95
C ILE A 147 6.25 13.03 -0.81
N ALA A 148 6.56 11.89 -0.19
CA ALA A 148 5.73 11.36 0.88
C ALA A 148 5.74 12.28 2.11
N ALA A 149 4.56 12.52 2.66
CA ALA A 149 4.41 13.11 3.99
C ALA A 149 4.51 12.02 5.05
N ASP A 150 5.15 12.34 6.17
CA ASP A 150 5.19 11.41 7.31
C ASP A 150 3.81 11.28 7.95
N PHE A 151 3.51 10.05 8.37
CA PHE A 151 2.34 9.79 9.20
C PHE A 151 2.73 10.11 10.65
N THR A 152 2.32 11.27 11.12
CA THR A 152 2.77 11.83 12.41
C THR A 152 1.89 11.42 13.61
N ILE A 153 0.91 10.54 13.38
CA ILE A 153 0.10 10.01 14.49
C ILE A 153 0.93 9.00 15.27
N ASP A 154 1.11 9.26 16.56
CA ASP A 154 1.75 8.30 17.46
C ASP A 154 0.85 7.07 17.60
N MET A 155 1.33 5.94 17.08
CA MET A 155 0.65 4.64 17.12
C MET A 155 1.18 3.75 18.24
N SER A 156 2.10 4.26 19.07
CA SER A 156 2.61 3.51 20.21
C SER A 156 1.50 3.23 21.22
N LEU A 157 1.51 2.02 21.78
CA LEU A 157 0.58 1.67 22.85
C LEU A 157 0.99 2.42 24.12
N SER A 158 0.03 3.20 24.68
CA SER A 158 0.22 3.82 25.99
C SER A 158 0.23 2.75 27.09
N GLU A 159 0.84 3.06 28.24
CA GLU A 159 0.79 2.19 29.42
C GLU A 159 -0.66 1.84 29.80
N ASP A 160 -1.56 2.83 29.77
CA ASP A 160 -3.00 2.61 30.04
C ASP A 160 -3.65 1.70 28.99
N GLY A 161 -3.27 1.83 27.71
CA GLY A 161 -3.78 0.96 26.65
C GLY A 161 -3.32 -0.49 26.84
N VAL A 162 -2.05 -0.71 27.17
CA VAL A 162 -1.51 -2.05 27.48
C VAL A 162 -2.19 -2.62 28.73
N LYS A 163 -2.34 -1.79 29.78
CA LYS A 163 -3.02 -2.20 31.01
C LYS A 163 -4.48 -2.61 30.73
N GLY A 164 -5.22 -1.84 29.94
CA GLY A 164 -6.59 -2.18 29.57
C GLY A 164 -6.71 -3.55 28.88
N MET A 165 -5.80 -3.85 27.93
CA MET A 165 -5.75 -5.18 27.29
C MET A 165 -5.46 -6.30 28.28
N LEU A 166 -4.53 -6.08 29.22
CA LEU A 166 -4.19 -7.06 30.26
C LEU A 166 -5.34 -7.24 31.26
N ASP A 167 -6.05 -6.19 31.62
CA ASP A 167 -7.21 -6.26 32.50
C ASP A 167 -8.35 -7.10 31.89
N GLU A 168 -8.61 -6.95 30.57
CA GLU A 168 -9.58 -7.80 29.85
C GLU A 168 -9.13 -9.26 29.87
N TYR A 169 -7.86 -9.52 29.57
CA TYR A 169 -7.31 -10.88 29.62
C TYR A 169 -7.41 -11.49 31.01
N GLU A 170 -7.07 -10.74 32.08
CA GLU A 170 -7.15 -11.19 33.45
C GLU A 170 -8.58 -11.49 33.89
N ALA A 171 -9.56 -10.67 33.44
CA ALA A 171 -10.97 -10.89 33.71
C ALA A 171 -11.48 -12.23 33.15
N ASP A 172 -10.96 -12.65 31.97
CA ASP A 172 -11.38 -13.88 31.31
C ASP A 172 -10.63 -15.12 31.84
N HIS A 173 -9.36 -14.97 32.22
CA HIS A 173 -8.46 -16.10 32.49
C HIS A 173 -8.07 -16.27 33.95
N HIS A 174 -8.28 -15.27 34.81
CA HIS A 174 -8.03 -15.28 36.26
C HIS A 174 -6.62 -15.78 36.63
N THR A 175 -5.60 -15.24 35.95
CA THR A 175 -4.21 -15.67 36.13
C THR A 175 -3.55 -15.14 37.40
N GLY A 176 -4.13 -14.08 38.01
CA GLY A 176 -3.57 -13.40 39.17
C GLY A 176 -2.39 -12.47 38.84
N MET A 177 -2.25 -12.05 37.55
CA MET A 177 -1.17 -11.16 37.16
C MET A 177 -1.37 -9.73 37.69
N ASP A 178 -0.28 -9.06 37.98
CA ASP A 178 -0.26 -7.61 38.23
C ASP A 178 -0.23 -6.87 36.89
N THR A 179 -1.42 -6.52 36.38
CA THR A 179 -1.59 -5.91 35.05
C THR A 179 -0.91 -4.56 34.95
N GLU A 180 -0.85 -3.78 36.04
CA GLU A 180 -0.20 -2.47 36.09
C GLU A 180 1.34 -2.61 36.00
N ALA A 181 1.91 -3.50 36.83
CA ALA A 181 3.36 -3.74 36.80
C ALA A 181 3.84 -4.29 35.45
N ILE A 182 3.04 -5.18 34.84
CA ILE A 182 3.37 -5.74 33.51
C ILE A 182 3.24 -4.69 32.42
N ALA A 183 2.18 -3.88 32.43
CA ALA A 183 1.99 -2.81 31.44
C ALA A 183 3.15 -1.82 31.47
N LYS A 184 3.56 -1.40 32.67
CA LYS A 184 4.73 -0.55 32.85
C LYS A 184 5.99 -1.19 32.31
N SER A 185 6.26 -2.45 32.63
CA SER A 185 7.43 -3.16 32.13
C SER A 185 7.44 -3.25 30.61
N ILE A 186 6.30 -3.53 29.97
CA ILE A 186 6.19 -3.57 28.49
C ILE A 186 6.53 -2.19 27.93
N ARG A 187 5.98 -1.12 28.51
CA ARG A 187 6.23 0.26 28.04
C ARG A 187 7.71 0.68 28.18
N ASP A 188 8.39 0.22 29.22
CA ASP A 188 9.80 0.54 29.46
C ASP A 188 10.75 -0.19 28.47
N TYR A 189 10.29 -1.28 27.81
CA TYR A 189 11.04 -2.07 26.84
C TYR A 189 10.70 -1.77 25.38
N THR A 190 9.68 -1.00 25.08
CA THR A 190 9.22 -0.62 23.72
C THR A 190 9.37 0.87 23.46
#